data_cd2f3e9487288aceda21b112fe7a0512
#
_entry.id   cd2f3e9487288aceda21b112fe7a0512
#
_cell.length_a   1.000
_cell.length_b   1.000
_cell.length_c   1.000
_cell.angle_alpha   90.00
_cell.angle_beta   90.00
_cell.angle_gamma   90.00
#
_symmetry.space_group_name_H-M   'P 1'
#
loop_
_entity.id
_entity.type
_entity.pdbx_description
1 polymer ?
#
loop_
_entity_poly.entity_id
_entity_poly.type
_entity_poly.pdbx_seq_one_letter_code
_entity_poly.pdbx_strand_id
1 'polypeptide(L)'
;IFFGVVEGITEWLPVSSTGHMILVNEIWPMQVNKDFMSMFLVVIQLGAILAVVITFWNDIWPFTSDKSKKYIRKDVWSMWFKVIVACIPAVIVGLKWDDEIEEHFYNYKVVAIMLILIGVLFIIAENRNKHLKPTTNSLDELTYKQAFIIGLFQLVAAVFPGTSRSGSTILGALVIGVNRKTAAQFTFFMAIPVMFGASLLKLLKYGFDFGGNELVVLLVGMIVAFVVSLFIIKMLMNYIKKHDFKVFGYYRIVLGIVVLLYFLFN
;
A
#
# COMPACT_ATOMS: atom_id res chain seq x y z
N ILE A 1 8.21 17.02 6.92
CA ILE A 1 7.11 17.43 6.03
C ILE A 1 7.25 16.73 4.67
N PHE A 2 8.39 16.90 3.97
CA PHE A 2 8.55 16.39 2.60
C PHE A 2 8.28 14.87 2.48
N PHE A 3 8.88 14.04 3.34
CA PHE A 3 8.59 12.60 3.40
C PHE A 3 7.10 12.29 3.63
N GLY A 4 6.41 13.08 4.46
CA GLY A 4 4.97 12.93 4.67
C GLY A 4 4.14 13.21 3.43
N VAL A 5 4.53 14.21 2.62
CA VAL A 5 3.88 14.50 1.33
C VAL A 5 4.11 13.35 0.35
N VAL A 6 5.35 12.88 0.22
CA VAL A 6 5.69 11.77 -0.68
C VAL A 6 4.94 10.50 -0.28
N GLU A 7 4.92 10.15 1.02
CA GLU A 7 4.17 9.01 1.54
C GLU A 7 2.68 9.12 1.24
N GLY A 8 2.07 10.25 1.61
CA GLY A 8 0.64 10.47 1.43
C GLY A 8 0.19 10.41 -0.03
N ILE A 9 1.08 10.77 -0.99
CA ILE A 9 0.80 10.64 -2.43
C ILE A 9 0.99 9.21 -2.89
N THR A 10 2.14 8.61 -2.59
CA THR A 10 2.60 7.41 -3.29
C THR A 10 2.14 6.11 -2.68
N GLU A 11 1.65 6.11 -1.43
CA GLU A 11 1.16 4.91 -0.77
C GLU A 11 -0.15 4.39 -1.38
N TRP A 12 -1.06 5.28 -1.74
CA TRP A 12 -2.37 4.92 -2.28
C TRP A 12 -2.37 4.75 -3.79
N LEU A 13 -1.52 5.49 -4.47
CA LEU A 13 -1.29 5.30 -5.90
C LEU A 13 -0.46 4.01 -6.11
N PRO A 14 -0.76 3.21 -7.13
CA PRO A 14 0.00 1.98 -7.36
C PRO A 14 1.38 2.26 -8.00
N VAL A 15 2.19 3.14 -7.38
CA VAL A 15 3.47 3.64 -7.93
C VAL A 15 4.71 3.33 -7.08
N SER A 16 4.53 2.69 -5.93
CA SER A 16 5.56 2.33 -4.95
C SER A 16 6.13 3.50 -4.13
N SER A 17 5.60 3.67 -2.92
CA SER A 17 6.14 4.59 -1.92
C SER A 17 7.62 4.30 -1.62
N THR A 18 7.99 3.02 -1.45
CA THR A 18 9.38 2.60 -1.21
C THR A 18 10.35 3.11 -2.27
N GLY A 19 9.99 2.98 -3.57
CA GLY A 19 10.84 3.48 -4.67
C GLY A 19 11.08 4.98 -4.60
N HIS A 20 10.05 5.75 -4.23
CA HIS A 20 10.14 7.20 -4.07
C HIS A 20 10.94 7.57 -2.82
N MET A 21 10.72 6.88 -1.70
CA MET A 21 11.44 7.16 -0.45
C MET A 21 12.95 6.92 -0.56
N ILE A 22 13.36 5.89 -1.32
CA ILE A 22 14.78 5.64 -1.61
C ILE A 22 15.39 6.83 -2.34
N LEU A 23 14.76 7.29 -3.46
CA LEU A 23 15.25 8.44 -4.21
C LEU A 23 15.25 9.73 -3.39
N VAL A 24 14.18 9.95 -2.62
CA VAL A 24 14.08 11.14 -1.77
C VAL A 24 15.16 11.15 -0.70
N ASN A 25 15.40 10.02 -0.05
CA ASN A 25 16.42 9.92 0.99
C ASN A 25 17.85 10.06 0.43
N GLU A 26 18.06 9.66 -0.82
CA GLU A 26 19.34 9.81 -1.51
C GLU A 26 19.63 11.28 -1.86
N ILE A 27 18.62 12.00 -2.37
CA ILE A 27 18.77 13.40 -2.83
C ILE A 27 18.72 14.38 -1.64
N TRP A 28 17.85 14.13 -0.68
CA TRP A 28 17.65 14.94 0.53
C TRP A 28 17.61 14.06 1.78
N PRO A 29 18.77 13.56 2.23
CA PRO A 29 18.84 12.70 3.39
C PRO A 29 18.36 13.45 4.65
N MET A 30 17.50 12.79 5.42
CA MET A 30 17.10 13.30 6.73
C MET A 30 18.25 13.13 7.71
N GLN A 31 18.57 14.21 8.45
CA GLN A 31 19.68 14.23 9.44
C GLN A 31 19.25 13.52 10.73
N VAL A 32 19.07 12.21 10.68
CA VAL A 32 18.67 11.34 11.79
C VAL A 32 19.47 10.04 11.76
N ASN A 33 19.46 9.29 12.86
CA ASN A 33 20.10 7.99 12.88
C ASN A 33 19.38 6.97 11.96
N LYS A 34 20.08 5.92 11.57
CA LYS A 34 19.56 4.89 10.64
C LYS A 34 18.37 4.14 11.23
N ASP A 35 18.40 3.84 12.54
CA ASP A 35 17.35 3.09 13.22
C ASP A 35 16.05 3.90 13.26
N PHE A 36 16.16 5.20 13.60
CA PHE A 36 15.01 6.10 13.53
C PHE A 36 14.47 6.21 12.10
N MET A 37 15.33 6.35 11.09
CA MET A 37 14.88 6.44 9.70
C MET A 37 14.14 5.17 9.27
N SER A 38 14.65 3.99 9.60
CA SER A 38 13.98 2.71 9.31
C SER A 38 12.60 2.63 9.99
N MET A 39 12.51 3.00 11.26
CA MET A 39 11.26 3.07 12.00
C MET A 39 10.32 4.13 11.41
N PHE A 40 10.81 5.34 11.14
CA PHE A 40 10.04 6.47 10.61
C PHE A 40 9.33 6.12 9.31
N LEU A 41 10.02 5.50 8.34
CA LEU A 41 9.45 5.14 7.04
C LEU A 41 8.28 4.16 7.13
N VAL A 42 8.25 3.33 8.18
CA VAL A 42 7.13 2.40 8.40
C VAL A 42 6.02 3.06 9.22
N VAL A 43 6.37 3.79 10.27
CA VAL A 43 5.37 4.33 11.21
C VAL A 43 4.61 5.53 10.65
N ILE A 44 5.23 6.31 9.75
CA ILE A 44 4.56 7.41 9.06
C ILE A 44 3.31 6.94 8.28
N GLN A 45 3.28 5.68 7.87
CA GLN A 45 2.14 5.04 7.21
C GLN A 45 0.88 5.02 8.09
N LEU A 46 1.00 5.06 9.42
CA LEU A 46 -0.16 5.17 10.32
C LEU A 46 -0.99 6.43 10.05
N GLY A 47 -0.32 7.54 9.72
CA GLY A 47 -1.02 8.74 9.27
C GLY A 47 -1.83 8.48 8.00
N ALA A 48 -1.22 7.84 7.02
CA ALA A 48 -1.89 7.48 5.78
C ALA A 48 -3.08 6.53 6.00
N ILE A 49 -2.95 5.52 6.87
CA ILE A 49 -4.05 4.59 7.22
C ILE A 49 -5.24 5.32 7.84
N LEU A 50 -5.02 6.28 8.72
CA LEU A 50 -6.10 7.05 9.33
C LEU A 50 -6.96 7.74 8.26
N ALA A 51 -6.37 8.15 7.15
CA ALA A 51 -7.12 8.72 6.03
C ALA A 51 -8.08 7.70 5.38
N VAL A 52 -7.68 6.44 5.25
CA VAL A 52 -8.58 5.36 4.80
C VAL A 52 -9.69 5.12 5.80
N VAL A 53 -9.36 5.00 7.08
CA VAL A 53 -10.34 4.75 8.14
C VAL A 53 -11.42 5.86 8.14
N ILE A 54 -11.02 7.12 8.06
CA ILE A 54 -11.97 8.23 8.03
C ILE A 54 -12.76 8.27 6.72
N THR A 55 -12.11 8.09 5.58
CA THR A 55 -12.77 8.17 4.27
C THR A 55 -13.81 7.07 4.08
N PHE A 56 -13.52 5.87 4.58
CA PHE A 56 -14.37 4.69 4.40
C PHE A 56 -15.01 4.22 5.71
N TRP A 57 -15.16 5.09 6.70
CA TRP A 57 -15.70 4.73 8.01
C TRP A 57 -17.00 3.94 7.92
N ASN A 58 -17.94 4.41 7.09
CA ASN A 58 -19.24 3.75 6.90
C ASN A 58 -19.14 2.38 6.22
N ASP A 59 -18.08 2.13 5.46
CA ASP A 59 -17.86 0.85 4.76
C ASP A 59 -17.16 -0.18 5.64
N ILE A 60 -16.36 0.28 6.62
CA ILE A 60 -15.53 -0.60 7.46
C ILE A 60 -16.06 -0.79 8.88
N TRP A 61 -16.95 0.09 9.37
CA TRP A 61 -17.51 -0.01 10.71
C TRP A 61 -18.61 -1.06 10.78
N PRO A 62 -18.45 -2.14 11.59
CA PRO A 62 -19.33 -3.32 11.54
C PRO A 62 -20.63 -3.18 12.35
N PHE A 63 -20.87 -2.03 12.96
CA PHE A 63 -22.07 -1.79 13.75
C PHE A 63 -22.87 -0.64 13.19
N THR A 64 -24.21 -0.65 13.38
CA THR A 64 -25.08 0.44 12.98
C THR A 64 -26.00 0.86 14.11
N SER A 65 -26.20 2.17 14.22
CA SER A 65 -27.19 2.73 15.16
C SER A 65 -28.58 2.90 14.53
N ASP A 66 -28.73 2.55 13.25
CA ASP A 66 -30.01 2.61 12.53
C ASP A 66 -30.94 1.51 13.05
N LYS A 67 -31.98 1.92 13.78
CA LYS A 67 -32.97 1.02 14.39
C LYS A 67 -33.77 0.19 13.37
N SER A 68 -33.78 0.58 12.09
CA SER A 68 -34.41 -0.18 11.01
C SER A 68 -33.57 -1.36 10.52
N LYS A 69 -32.29 -1.42 10.90
CA LYS A 69 -31.32 -2.44 10.48
C LYS A 69 -30.87 -3.27 11.68
N LYS A 70 -30.36 -4.47 11.39
CA LYS A 70 -29.71 -5.27 12.44
C LYS A 70 -28.44 -4.54 12.93
N TYR A 71 -28.28 -4.44 14.25
CA TYR A 71 -27.14 -3.79 14.91
C TYR A 71 -25.78 -4.23 14.35
N ILE A 72 -25.64 -5.51 14.00
CA ILE A 72 -24.44 -6.11 13.43
C ILE A 72 -24.57 -6.16 11.89
N ARG A 73 -23.64 -5.54 11.20
CA ARG A 73 -23.50 -5.57 9.75
C ARG A 73 -22.68 -6.77 9.32
N LYS A 74 -23.38 -7.85 8.94
CA LYS A 74 -22.74 -9.11 8.51
C LYS A 74 -21.93 -8.98 7.22
N ASP A 75 -22.32 -8.10 6.32
CA ASP A 75 -21.58 -7.71 5.12
C ASP A 75 -20.17 -7.20 5.46
N VAL A 76 -20.07 -6.27 6.41
CA VAL A 76 -18.80 -5.71 6.86
C VAL A 76 -17.94 -6.75 7.58
N TRP A 77 -18.54 -7.59 8.44
CA TRP A 77 -17.80 -8.69 9.06
C TRP A 77 -17.25 -9.68 8.03
N SER A 78 -18.05 -10.05 7.02
CA SER A 78 -17.59 -10.91 5.92
C SER A 78 -16.43 -10.27 5.17
N MET A 79 -16.49 -8.96 4.89
CA MET A 79 -15.38 -8.22 4.28
C MET A 79 -14.13 -8.28 5.15
N TRP A 80 -14.22 -8.06 6.47
CA TRP A 80 -13.06 -8.14 7.37
C TRP A 80 -12.44 -9.54 7.42
N PHE A 81 -13.26 -10.61 7.43
CA PHE A 81 -12.73 -11.98 7.35
C PHE A 81 -11.99 -12.24 6.02
N LYS A 82 -12.48 -11.70 4.89
CA LYS A 82 -11.77 -11.75 3.61
C LYS A 82 -10.44 -11.00 3.67
N VAL A 83 -10.40 -9.83 4.34
CA VAL A 83 -9.16 -9.07 4.59
C VAL A 83 -8.17 -9.89 5.40
N ILE A 84 -8.62 -10.52 6.49
CA ILE A 84 -7.75 -11.39 7.31
C ILE A 84 -7.16 -12.51 6.44
N VAL A 85 -7.99 -13.23 5.68
CA VAL A 85 -7.53 -14.30 4.78
C VAL A 85 -6.48 -13.80 3.78
N ALA A 86 -6.69 -12.61 3.22
CA ALA A 86 -5.74 -12.01 2.29
C ALA A 86 -4.42 -11.57 2.96
N CYS A 87 -4.42 -11.25 4.25
CA CYS A 87 -3.22 -10.85 4.96
C CYS A 87 -2.35 -12.04 5.41
N ILE A 88 -2.93 -13.24 5.59
CA ILE A 88 -2.22 -14.42 6.12
C ILE A 88 -0.89 -14.71 5.41
N PRO A 89 -0.81 -14.79 4.06
CA PRO A 89 0.45 -15.14 3.39
C PRO A 89 1.58 -14.18 3.70
N ALA A 90 1.32 -12.87 3.62
CA ALA A 90 2.31 -11.83 3.85
C ALA A 90 2.73 -11.75 5.33
N VAL A 91 1.79 -11.94 6.26
CA VAL A 91 2.08 -11.95 7.71
C VAL A 91 2.98 -13.12 8.09
N ILE A 92 2.69 -14.33 7.58
CA ILE A 92 3.54 -15.51 7.86
C ILE A 92 4.97 -15.29 7.39
N VAL A 93 5.14 -14.77 6.18
CA VAL A 93 6.47 -14.56 5.60
C VAL A 93 7.18 -13.39 6.27
N GLY A 94 6.51 -12.26 6.48
CA GLY A 94 7.10 -11.09 7.15
C GLY A 94 7.54 -11.39 8.59
N LEU A 95 6.76 -12.18 9.36
CA LEU A 95 7.17 -12.52 10.74
C LEU A 95 8.34 -13.51 10.81
N LYS A 96 8.56 -14.32 9.78
CA LYS A 96 9.60 -15.37 9.81
C LYS A 96 10.88 -14.98 9.11
N TRP A 97 10.81 -14.15 8.07
CA TRP A 97 11.92 -13.90 7.15
C TRP A 97 12.14 -12.41 6.86
N ASP A 98 11.66 -11.50 7.73
CA ASP A 98 11.80 -10.04 7.54
C ASP A 98 13.28 -9.64 7.39
N ASP A 99 14.12 -10.13 8.30
CA ASP A 99 15.55 -9.79 8.32
C ASP A 99 16.28 -10.35 7.08
N GLU A 100 16.02 -11.60 6.67
CA GLU A 100 16.59 -12.21 5.47
C GLU A 100 16.10 -11.54 4.17
N ILE A 101 14.85 -11.11 4.13
CA ILE A 101 14.28 -10.37 3.01
C ILE A 101 14.95 -9.00 2.90
N GLU A 102 15.10 -8.30 4.03
CA GLU A 102 15.77 -7.00 4.08
C GLU A 102 17.22 -7.12 3.60
N GLU A 103 17.98 -8.10 4.08
CA GLU A 103 19.37 -8.31 3.70
C GLU A 103 19.57 -8.62 2.20
N HIS A 104 18.71 -9.47 1.61
CA HIS A 104 18.93 -9.97 0.25
C HIS A 104 18.25 -9.11 -0.83
N PHE A 105 17.07 -8.56 -0.54
CA PHE A 105 16.25 -7.91 -1.56
C PHE A 105 16.17 -6.39 -1.44
N TYR A 106 16.52 -5.79 -0.28
CA TYR A 106 16.42 -4.34 -0.08
C TYR A 106 17.58 -3.60 -0.74
N ASN A 107 17.60 -3.60 -2.07
CA ASN A 107 18.59 -2.87 -2.86
C ASN A 107 17.92 -2.20 -4.07
N TYR A 108 18.56 -1.15 -4.60
CA TYR A 108 18.02 -0.35 -5.68
C TYR A 108 17.75 -1.15 -6.97
N LYS A 109 18.54 -2.22 -7.24
CA LYS A 109 18.37 -3.05 -8.44
C LYS A 109 17.05 -3.79 -8.40
N VAL A 110 16.73 -4.44 -7.27
CA VAL A 110 15.47 -5.14 -7.05
C VAL A 110 14.30 -4.15 -7.15
N VAL A 111 14.42 -2.99 -6.47
CA VAL A 111 13.39 -1.94 -6.51
C VAL A 111 13.11 -1.50 -7.95
N ALA A 112 14.14 -1.21 -8.72
CA ALA A 112 13.98 -0.74 -10.10
C ALA A 112 13.40 -1.83 -11.02
N ILE A 113 13.88 -3.07 -10.91
CA ILE A 113 13.35 -4.20 -11.68
C ILE A 113 11.86 -4.41 -11.35
N MET A 114 11.48 -4.40 -10.08
CA MET A 114 10.10 -4.59 -9.67
C MET A 114 9.19 -3.42 -10.06
N LEU A 115 9.69 -2.19 -10.05
CA LEU A 115 8.97 -1.04 -10.60
C LEU A 115 8.64 -1.28 -12.08
N ILE A 116 9.63 -1.64 -12.89
CA ILE A 116 9.45 -1.87 -14.33
C ILE A 116 8.52 -3.09 -14.56
N LEU A 117 8.79 -4.21 -13.91
CA LEU A 117 8.02 -5.44 -14.08
C LEU A 117 6.54 -5.24 -13.79
N ILE A 118 6.21 -4.71 -12.61
CA ILE A 118 4.82 -4.46 -12.22
C ILE A 118 4.19 -3.38 -13.12
N GLY A 119 4.97 -2.39 -13.56
CA GLY A 119 4.52 -1.39 -14.53
C GLY A 119 4.08 -2.03 -15.85
N VAL A 120 4.88 -2.92 -16.40
CA VAL A 120 4.55 -3.69 -17.61
C VAL A 120 3.33 -4.58 -17.38
N LEU A 121 3.26 -5.27 -16.26
CA LEU A 121 2.13 -6.15 -15.91
C LEU A 121 0.82 -5.35 -15.78
N PHE A 122 0.83 -4.12 -15.26
CA PHE A 122 -0.36 -3.25 -15.27
C PHE A 122 -0.85 -2.97 -16.68
N ILE A 123 0.05 -2.64 -17.61
CA ILE A 123 -0.31 -2.35 -19.00
C ILE A 123 -0.92 -3.59 -19.66
N ILE A 124 -0.31 -4.77 -19.44
CA ILE A 124 -0.81 -6.04 -19.98
C ILE A 124 -2.18 -6.38 -19.41
N ALA A 125 -2.35 -6.30 -18.08
CA ALA A 125 -3.60 -6.62 -17.41
C ALA A 125 -4.74 -5.70 -17.86
N GLU A 126 -4.49 -4.39 -17.95
CA GLU A 126 -5.50 -3.43 -18.40
C GLU A 126 -5.86 -3.58 -19.88
N ASN A 127 -4.88 -3.89 -20.76
CA ASN A 127 -5.16 -4.16 -22.16
C ASN A 127 -6.02 -5.42 -22.32
N ARG A 128 -5.71 -6.49 -21.56
CA ARG A 128 -6.53 -7.70 -21.54
C ARG A 128 -7.96 -7.42 -21.06
N ASN A 129 -8.08 -6.66 -19.97
CA ASN A 129 -9.37 -6.38 -19.32
C ASN A 129 -10.23 -5.39 -20.11
N LYS A 130 -9.67 -4.66 -21.09
CA LYS A 130 -10.43 -3.76 -21.95
C LYS A 130 -11.60 -4.47 -22.69
N HIS A 131 -11.44 -5.74 -23.00
CA HIS A 131 -12.42 -6.55 -23.73
C HIS A 131 -13.20 -7.52 -22.83
N LEU A 132 -12.92 -7.54 -21.53
CA LEU A 132 -13.56 -8.42 -20.56
C LEU A 132 -14.50 -7.63 -19.63
N LYS A 133 -15.65 -8.23 -19.30
CA LYS A 133 -16.50 -7.70 -18.25
C LYS A 133 -15.99 -8.22 -16.90
N PRO A 134 -15.87 -7.36 -15.89
CA PRO A 134 -15.52 -7.83 -14.55
C PRO A 134 -16.53 -8.85 -14.03
N THR A 135 -16.06 -9.87 -13.36
CA THR A 135 -16.89 -10.92 -12.74
C THR A 135 -17.30 -10.56 -11.32
N THR A 136 -16.60 -9.62 -10.68
CA THR A 136 -16.80 -9.17 -9.29
C THR A 136 -16.89 -7.65 -9.27
N ASN A 137 -18.04 -7.09 -8.91
CA ASN A 137 -18.33 -5.67 -9.01
C ASN A 137 -18.50 -4.97 -7.65
N SER A 138 -18.54 -5.72 -6.56
CA SER A 138 -18.67 -5.21 -5.21
C SER A 138 -17.83 -6.01 -4.21
N LEU A 139 -17.62 -5.47 -3.01
CA LEU A 139 -16.94 -6.17 -1.91
C LEU A 139 -17.74 -7.38 -1.42
N ASP A 140 -19.07 -7.33 -1.53
CA ASP A 140 -19.93 -8.45 -1.13
C ASP A 140 -19.77 -9.65 -2.06
N GLU A 141 -19.62 -9.38 -3.36
CA GLU A 141 -19.40 -10.42 -4.38
C GLU A 141 -17.98 -11.04 -4.31
N LEU A 142 -17.01 -10.34 -3.69
CA LEU A 142 -15.66 -10.85 -3.56
C LEU A 142 -15.65 -12.16 -2.76
N THR A 143 -15.08 -13.21 -3.32
CA THR A 143 -14.99 -14.51 -2.66
C THR A 143 -13.75 -14.64 -1.77
N TYR A 144 -13.75 -15.55 -0.80
CA TYR A 144 -12.56 -15.89 -0.01
C TYR A 144 -11.40 -16.39 -0.85
N LYS A 145 -11.69 -17.13 -1.94
CA LYS A 145 -10.67 -17.59 -2.90
C LYS A 145 -10.00 -16.40 -3.59
N GLN A 146 -10.79 -15.43 -4.04
CA GLN A 146 -10.26 -14.20 -4.65
C GLN A 146 -9.44 -13.38 -3.64
N ALA A 147 -9.94 -13.24 -2.41
CA ALA A 147 -9.22 -12.56 -1.33
C ALA A 147 -7.85 -13.22 -1.06
N PHE A 148 -7.80 -14.55 -0.97
CA PHE A 148 -6.55 -15.29 -0.81
C PHE A 148 -5.58 -15.08 -1.98
N ILE A 149 -6.07 -15.13 -3.23
CA ILE A 149 -5.24 -14.85 -4.41
C ILE A 149 -4.68 -13.41 -4.37
N ILE A 150 -5.49 -12.41 -4.02
CA ILE A 150 -5.02 -11.03 -3.83
C ILE A 150 -3.94 -10.98 -2.73
N GLY A 151 -4.10 -11.78 -1.68
CA GLY A 151 -3.12 -11.95 -0.61
C GLY A 151 -1.78 -12.53 -1.08
N LEU A 152 -1.80 -13.46 -2.05
CA LEU A 152 -0.56 -13.95 -2.68
C LEU A 152 0.16 -12.85 -3.47
N PHE A 153 -0.57 -11.95 -4.12
CA PHE A 153 0.03 -10.76 -4.73
C PHE A 153 0.59 -9.79 -3.68
N GLN A 154 -0.05 -9.66 -2.52
CA GLN A 154 0.50 -8.88 -1.40
C GLN A 154 1.81 -9.50 -0.88
N LEU A 155 1.90 -10.84 -0.83
CA LEU A 155 3.13 -11.53 -0.47
C LEU A 155 4.29 -11.16 -1.40
N VAL A 156 4.06 -11.06 -2.72
CA VAL A 156 5.09 -10.61 -3.67
C VAL A 156 5.60 -9.21 -3.28
N ALA A 157 4.71 -8.31 -2.85
CA ALA A 157 5.10 -6.98 -2.42
C ALA A 157 5.83 -6.96 -1.06
N ALA A 158 5.54 -7.92 -0.18
CA ALA A 158 6.24 -8.08 1.09
C ALA A 158 7.68 -8.59 0.90
N VAL A 159 7.92 -9.45 -0.09
CA VAL A 159 9.24 -10.03 -0.37
C VAL A 159 10.10 -9.11 -1.23
N PHE A 160 9.53 -8.46 -2.25
CA PHE A 160 10.28 -7.69 -3.23
C PHE A 160 9.99 -6.19 -3.10
N PRO A 161 10.90 -5.39 -2.54
CA PRO A 161 10.74 -3.94 -2.44
C PRO A 161 10.63 -3.32 -3.84
N GLY A 162 9.91 -2.21 -3.95
CA GLY A 162 9.61 -1.61 -5.26
C GLY A 162 8.36 -2.18 -5.93
N THR A 163 7.88 -3.37 -5.55
CA THR A 163 6.63 -3.96 -6.07
C THR A 163 5.42 -3.07 -5.82
N SER A 164 5.38 -2.36 -4.70
CA SER A 164 4.22 -1.63 -4.16
C SER A 164 3.11 -2.59 -3.67
N ARG A 165 2.75 -2.49 -2.41
CA ARG A 165 1.64 -3.26 -1.85
C ARG A 165 0.34 -2.96 -2.61
N SER A 166 -0.04 -1.68 -2.73
CA SER A 166 -1.23 -1.27 -3.47
C SER A 166 -1.16 -1.66 -4.95
N GLY A 167 0.02 -1.52 -5.58
CA GLY A 167 0.22 -1.94 -6.97
C GLY A 167 0.00 -3.42 -7.17
N SER A 168 0.62 -4.26 -6.36
CA SER A 168 0.54 -5.71 -6.48
C SER A 168 -0.88 -6.23 -6.23
N THR A 169 -1.53 -5.80 -5.15
CA THR A 169 -2.88 -6.26 -4.78
C THR A 169 -3.94 -5.79 -5.79
N ILE A 170 -3.86 -4.55 -6.29
CA ILE A 170 -4.74 -4.09 -7.37
C ILE A 170 -4.52 -4.91 -8.63
N LEU A 171 -3.26 -5.13 -9.04
CA LEU A 171 -2.93 -5.96 -10.20
C LEU A 171 -3.50 -7.37 -10.06
N GLY A 172 -3.30 -8.02 -8.91
CA GLY A 172 -3.86 -9.34 -8.62
C GLY A 172 -5.38 -9.38 -8.73
N ALA A 173 -6.06 -8.39 -8.16
CA ALA A 173 -7.50 -8.26 -8.26
C ALA A 173 -7.99 -8.09 -9.72
N LEU A 174 -7.31 -7.25 -10.51
CA LEU A 174 -7.65 -7.04 -11.92
C LEU A 174 -7.46 -8.31 -12.75
N VAL A 175 -6.39 -9.07 -12.51
CA VAL A 175 -6.09 -10.31 -13.24
C VAL A 175 -7.16 -11.38 -13.03
N ILE A 176 -7.77 -11.42 -11.84
CA ILE A 176 -8.84 -12.39 -11.50
C ILE A 176 -10.25 -11.85 -11.73
N GLY A 177 -10.40 -10.74 -12.44
CA GLY A 177 -11.69 -10.20 -12.89
C GLY A 177 -12.45 -9.34 -11.88
N VAL A 178 -11.78 -8.80 -10.86
CA VAL A 178 -12.38 -7.80 -9.95
C VAL A 178 -12.36 -6.43 -10.63
N ASN A 179 -13.44 -5.65 -10.53
CA ASN A 179 -13.47 -4.31 -11.09
C ASN A 179 -12.50 -3.36 -10.37
N ARG A 180 -12.10 -2.27 -11.05
CA ARG A 180 -11.08 -1.31 -10.56
C ARG A 180 -11.44 -0.70 -9.20
N LYS A 181 -12.70 -0.30 -9.01
CA LYS A 181 -13.20 0.32 -7.77
C LYS A 181 -13.09 -0.66 -6.60
N THR A 182 -13.63 -1.86 -6.76
CA THR A 182 -13.59 -2.91 -5.73
C THR A 182 -12.16 -3.34 -5.42
N ALA A 183 -11.30 -3.47 -6.45
CA ALA A 183 -9.88 -3.78 -6.29
C ALA A 183 -9.16 -2.72 -5.43
N ALA A 184 -9.35 -1.44 -5.72
CA ALA A 184 -8.76 -0.35 -4.93
C ALA A 184 -9.31 -0.31 -3.50
N GLN A 185 -10.63 -0.41 -3.30
CA GLN A 185 -11.23 -0.41 -1.97
C GLN A 185 -10.73 -1.58 -1.12
N PHE A 186 -10.73 -2.80 -1.66
CA PHE A 186 -10.25 -3.98 -0.93
C PHE A 186 -8.77 -3.86 -0.58
N THR A 187 -7.96 -3.36 -1.51
CA THR A 187 -6.54 -3.06 -1.28
C THR A 187 -6.34 -2.07 -0.13
N PHE A 188 -7.15 -1.02 -0.05
CA PHE A 188 -7.08 -0.04 1.04
C PHE A 188 -7.46 -0.65 2.39
N PHE A 189 -8.48 -1.51 2.41
CA PHE A 189 -8.88 -2.18 3.65
C PHE A 189 -7.86 -3.20 4.14
N MET A 190 -7.20 -3.92 3.21
CA MET A 190 -6.06 -4.78 3.55
C MET A 190 -4.88 -4.00 4.15
N ALA A 191 -4.71 -2.73 3.77
CA ALA A 191 -3.65 -1.88 4.33
C ALA A 191 -3.79 -1.69 5.84
N ILE A 192 -5.03 -1.56 6.33
CA ILE A 192 -5.30 -1.23 7.73
C ILE A 192 -4.61 -2.20 8.70
N PRO A 193 -4.90 -3.51 8.70
CA PRO A 193 -4.27 -4.42 9.64
C PRO A 193 -2.77 -4.64 9.37
N VAL A 194 -2.34 -4.66 8.11
CA VAL A 194 -0.94 -4.96 7.75
C VAL A 194 -0.01 -3.81 8.17
N MET A 195 -0.34 -2.58 7.79
CA MET A 195 0.50 -1.43 8.12
C MET A 195 0.43 -1.09 9.60
N PHE A 196 -0.73 -1.25 10.24
CA PHE A 196 -0.85 -1.12 11.70
C PHE A 196 0.06 -2.13 12.41
N GLY A 197 0.01 -3.40 12.02
CA GLY A 197 0.85 -4.45 12.59
C GLY A 197 2.35 -4.19 12.35
N ALA A 198 2.75 -3.84 11.13
CA ALA A 198 4.13 -3.52 10.81
C ALA A 198 4.64 -2.31 11.61
N SER A 199 3.84 -1.24 11.69
CA SER A 199 4.20 -0.04 12.48
C SER A 199 4.34 -0.35 13.97
N LEU A 200 3.43 -1.16 14.52
CA LEU A 200 3.52 -1.57 15.92
C LEU A 200 4.80 -2.38 16.20
N LEU A 201 5.14 -3.32 15.32
CA LEU A 201 6.37 -4.11 15.45
C LEU A 201 7.63 -3.24 15.37
N LYS A 202 7.68 -2.30 14.41
CA LYS A 202 8.84 -1.37 14.28
C LYS A 202 8.94 -0.43 15.48
N LEU A 203 7.83 0.07 16.03
CA LEU A 203 7.83 0.87 17.26
C LEU A 203 8.31 0.07 18.48
N LEU A 204 7.87 -1.18 18.63
CA LEU A 204 8.31 -2.04 19.71
C LEU A 204 9.81 -2.42 19.58
N LYS A 205 10.31 -2.63 18.37
CA LYS A 205 11.75 -2.87 18.11
C LYS A 205 12.60 -1.61 18.39
N TYR A 206 12.14 -0.44 17.97
CA TYR A 206 12.85 0.84 18.18
C TYR A 206 12.85 1.27 19.66
N GLY A 207 11.76 1.00 20.36
CA GLY A 207 11.51 1.49 21.72
C GLY A 207 10.78 2.84 21.72
N PHE A 208 10.53 3.34 22.92
CA PHE A 208 9.79 4.61 23.11
C PHE A 208 10.67 5.76 23.63
N ASP A 209 11.98 5.56 23.63
CA ASP A 209 12.96 6.59 24.00
C ASP A 209 13.40 7.40 22.79
N PHE A 210 12.58 8.38 22.45
CA PHE A 210 12.83 9.26 21.31
C PHE A 210 13.83 10.36 21.70
N GLY A 211 14.96 10.40 21.00
CA GLY A 211 15.97 11.42 21.18
C GLY A 211 15.58 12.77 20.55
N GLY A 212 15.90 13.89 21.22
CA GLY A 212 15.79 15.23 20.64
C GLY A 212 14.42 15.54 20.04
N ASN A 213 14.39 15.80 18.73
CA ASN A 213 13.16 16.17 17.99
C ASN A 213 12.52 14.99 17.23
N GLU A 214 12.96 13.78 17.44
CA GLU A 214 12.51 12.61 16.68
C GLU A 214 10.99 12.39 16.76
N LEU A 215 10.42 12.50 17.96
CA LEU A 215 8.97 12.38 18.14
C LEU A 215 8.21 13.47 17.36
N VAL A 216 8.71 14.71 17.38
CA VAL A 216 8.09 15.81 16.63
C VAL A 216 8.18 15.56 15.13
N VAL A 217 9.32 15.09 14.63
CA VAL A 217 9.53 14.74 13.22
C VAL A 217 8.56 13.64 12.80
N LEU A 218 8.39 12.60 13.62
CA LEU A 218 7.47 11.49 13.38
C LEU A 218 6.02 11.99 13.32
N LEU A 219 5.57 12.73 14.33
CA LEU A 219 4.19 13.25 14.40
C LEU A 219 3.87 14.20 13.25
N VAL A 220 4.78 15.11 12.91
CA VAL A 220 4.60 16.02 11.76
C VAL A 220 4.52 15.22 10.46
N GLY A 221 5.40 14.21 10.29
CA GLY A 221 5.36 13.31 9.14
C GLY A 221 4.01 12.60 9.01
N MET A 222 3.51 12.02 10.10
CA MET A 222 2.21 11.32 10.16
C MET A 222 1.04 12.25 9.84
N ILE A 223 1.01 13.46 10.42
CA ILE A 223 -0.05 14.45 10.16
C ILE A 223 -0.06 14.86 8.68
N VAL A 224 1.10 15.13 8.11
CA VAL A 224 1.21 15.50 6.69
C VAL A 224 0.79 14.34 5.80
N ALA A 225 1.27 13.12 6.07
CA ALA A 225 0.85 11.92 5.35
C ALA A 225 -0.67 11.71 5.42
N PHE A 226 -1.28 11.91 6.58
CA PHE A 226 -2.73 11.84 6.78
C PHE A 226 -3.48 12.85 5.90
N VAL A 227 -3.12 14.14 6.00
CA VAL A 227 -3.81 15.20 5.26
C VAL A 227 -3.70 14.98 3.75
N VAL A 228 -2.49 14.69 3.26
CA VAL A 228 -2.26 14.44 1.84
C VAL A 228 -3.03 13.19 1.37
N SER A 229 -3.01 12.11 2.15
CA SER A 229 -3.74 10.87 1.85
C SER A 229 -5.24 11.07 1.70
N LEU A 230 -5.87 11.94 2.51
CA LEU A 230 -7.30 12.25 2.37
C LEU A 230 -7.66 12.79 0.98
N PHE A 231 -6.80 13.64 0.40
CA PHE A 231 -7.01 14.17 -0.94
C PHE A 231 -6.72 13.11 -2.02
N ILE A 232 -5.62 12.40 -1.88
CA ILE A 232 -5.16 11.40 -2.87
C ILE A 232 -6.12 10.23 -2.98
N ILE A 233 -6.62 9.69 -1.87
CA ILE A 233 -7.61 8.60 -1.88
C ILE A 233 -8.87 9.03 -2.65
N LYS A 234 -9.43 10.21 -2.35
CA LYS A 234 -10.60 10.74 -3.06
C LYS A 234 -10.33 10.96 -4.54
N MET A 235 -9.16 11.53 -4.85
CA MET A 235 -8.71 11.76 -6.24
C MET A 235 -8.61 10.44 -7.00
N LEU A 236 -7.92 9.43 -6.45
CA LEU A 236 -7.77 8.12 -7.08
C LEU A 236 -9.12 7.44 -7.29
N MET A 237 -9.98 7.40 -6.27
CA MET A 237 -11.31 6.79 -6.37
C MET A 237 -12.19 7.46 -7.45
N ASN A 238 -12.05 8.76 -7.67
CA ASN A 238 -12.72 9.46 -8.75
C ASN A 238 -12.07 9.20 -10.12
N TYR A 239 -10.73 9.14 -10.17
CA TYR A 239 -9.98 8.86 -11.37
C TYR A 239 -10.34 7.50 -11.98
N ILE A 240 -10.32 6.44 -11.18
CA ILE A 240 -10.56 5.05 -11.63
C ILE A 240 -12.00 4.77 -12.06
N LYS A 241 -12.95 5.68 -11.80
CA LYS A 241 -14.32 5.58 -12.36
C LYS A 241 -14.34 5.74 -13.88
N LYS A 242 -13.39 6.51 -14.43
CA LYS A 242 -13.37 6.90 -15.86
C LYS A 242 -12.11 6.45 -16.58
N HIS A 243 -11.05 6.10 -15.86
CA HIS A 243 -9.73 5.80 -16.40
C HIS A 243 -9.25 4.42 -15.93
N ASP A 244 -8.26 3.88 -16.62
CA ASP A 244 -7.57 2.65 -16.25
C ASP A 244 -6.27 2.93 -15.49
N PHE A 245 -5.60 1.87 -15.02
CA PHE A 245 -4.36 1.98 -14.27
C PHE A 245 -3.09 2.06 -15.14
N LYS A 246 -3.19 2.12 -16.48
CA LYS A 246 -2.03 2.15 -17.37
C LYS A 246 -1.11 3.34 -17.14
N VAL A 247 -1.66 4.50 -16.81
CA VAL A 247 -0.85 5.69 -16.51
C VAL A 247 0.14 5.43 -15.38
N PHE A 248 -0.28 4.70 -14.34
CA PHE A 248 0.60 4.31 -13.24
C PHE A 248 1.63 3.25 -13.69
N GLY A 249 1.26 2.38 -14.63
CA GLY A 249 2.19 1.45 -15.26
C GLY A 249 3.32 2.15 -15.99
N TYR A 250 3.00 3.12 -16.85
CA TYR A 250 4.00 3.94 -17.54
C TYR A 250 4.87 4.72 -16.57
N TYR A 251 4.26 5.37 -15.58
CA TYR A 251 4.99 6.10 -14.55
C TYR A 251 6.02 5.22 -13.83
N ARG A 252 5.63 4.00 -13.42
CA ARG A 252 6.51 3.04 -12.75
C ARG A 252 7.70 2.62 -13.61
N ILE A 253 7.49 2.40 -14.91
CA ILE A 253 8.56 2.05 -15.86
C ILE A 253 9.57 3.19 -15.93
N VAL A 254 9.10 4.43 -16.10
CA VAL A 254 9.96 5.61 -16.11
C VAL A 254 10.73 5.76 -14.80
N LEU A 255 10.04 5.65 -13.65
CA LEU A 255 10.66 5.73 -12.34
C LEU A 255 11.73 4.64 -12.15
N GLY A 256 11.43 3.39 -12.55
CA GLY A 256 12.40 2.29 -12.46
C GLY A 256 13.64 2.52 -13.31
N ILE A 257 13.49 3.06 -14.51
CA ILE A 257 14.60 3.47 -15.37
C ILE A 257 15.42 4.58 -14.69
N VAL A 258 14.76 5.60 -14.14
CA VAL A 258 15.43 6.71 -13.42
C VAL A 258 16.23 6.17 -12.23
N VAL A 259 15.66 5.26 -11.43
CA VAL A 259 16.36 4.62 -10.30
C VAL A 259 17.61 3.88 -10.81
N LEU A 260 17.49 3.06 -11.86
CA LEU A 260 18.64 2.33 -12.41
C LEU A 260 19.73 3.28 -12.91
N LEU A 261 19.36 4.31 -13.68
CA LEU A 261 20.33 5.26 -14.23
C LEU A 261 21.00 6.07 -13.11
N TYR A 262 20.24 6.52 -12.12
CA TYR A 262 20.80 7.28 -11.01
C TYR A 262 21.90 6.49 -10.29
N PHE A 263 21.64 5.26 -9.88
CA PHE A 263 22.61 4.42 -9.15
C PHE A 263 23.67 3.74 -10.05
N LEU A 264 23.54 3.83 -11.38
CA LEU A 264 24.56 3.34 -12.29
C LEU A 264 25.66 4.40 -12.51
N PHE A 265 25.31 5.69 -12.40
CA PHE A 265 26.19 6.81 -12.69
C PHE A 265 26.71 7.53 -11.41
N ASN A 266 26.22 7.15 -10.22
CA ASN A 266 26.69 7.59 -8.92
C ASN A 266 27.19 6.42 -8.09
#